data_5d5930787d8d2afd369c488197a97cb9
#
_entry.id   5d5930787d8d2afd369c488197a97cb9
#
_cell.length_a   1.000
_cell.length_b   1.000
_cell.length_c   1.000
_cell.angle_alpha   90.00
_cell.angle_beta   90.00
_cell.angle_gamma   90.00
#
_symmetry.space_group_name_H-M   'P 1'
#
loop_
_entity.id
_entity.type
_entity.pdbx_description
1 polymer ?
#
loop_
_entity_poly.entity_id
_entity_poly.type
_entity_poly.pdbx_seq_one_letter_code
_entity_poly.pdbx_strand_id
1 'polypeptide(L)'
;MDDHVKILKDLLLRCPFTQTINRTAVPYLFVCKFSEKIIPLPSATPHYIFYVADGSVRFHTPNGILDYVAGQYSISTVDMPFDGQAVEQTNGSILALVANFTADEIFSVLLSFRGNLAETIANESLPVSFMEQADKNVTDCFIRLISLLDDETSLDFMADHIKREIIFHILCGSCGSRFLQSIAGAKQNSEIYDINSWV
;
A
#
# COMPACT_ATOMS: atom_id res chain seq x y z
N MET A 1 14.55 15.20 0.74
CA MET A 1 14.15 13.80 0.41
C MET A 1 15.04 12.90 1.22
N ASP A 2 14.47 11.96 1.95
CA ASP A 2 15.20 10.98 2.77
C ASP A 2 16.12 10.14 1.86
N ASP A 3 17.31 9.76 2.34
CA ASP A 3 18.28 8.96 1.56
C ASP A 3 17.70 7.59 1.16
N HIS A 4 16.86 6.97 2.01
CA HIS A 4 16.19 5.70 1.70
C HIS A 4 15.17 5.85 0.56
N VAL A 5 14.41 6.93 0.52
CA VAL A 5 13.47 7.22 -0.59
C VAL A 5 14.23 7.41 -1.90
N LYS A 6 15.42 8.03 -1.85
CA LYS A 6 16.28 8.19 -3.01
C LYS A 6 16.83 6.85 -3.52
N ILE A 7 17.29 5.98 -2.61
CA ILE A 7 17.73 4.62 -2.96
C ILE A 7 16.60 3.83 -3.62
N LEU A 8 15.40 3.87 -3.04
CA LEU A 8 14.22 3.18 -3.59
C LEU A 8 13.88 3.70 -4.99
N LYS A 9 13.87 5.03 -5.18
CA LYS A 9 13.68 5.64 -6.50
C LYS A 9 14.69 5.13 -7.52
N ASP A 10 16.00 5.11 -7.17
CA ASP A 10 17.08 4.68 -8.06
C ASP A 10 16.94 3.19 -8.43
N LEU A 11 16.49 2.35 -7.52
CA LEU A 11 16.17 0.95 -7.80
C LEU A 11 14.98 0.81 -8.74
N LEU A 12 13.90 1.56 -8.51
CA LEU A 12 12.72 1.55 -9.36
C LEU A 12 13.01 2.00 -10.78
N LEU A 13 13.90 2.97 -10.97
CA LEU A 13 14.31 3.42 -12.30
C LEU A 13 14.99 2.33 -13.14
N ARG A 14 15.51 1.27 -12.51
CA ARG A 14 16.11 0.11 -13.19
C ARG A 14 15.07 -0.95 -13.56
N CYS A 15 13.88 -0.92 -12.98
CA CYS A 15 12.83 -1.87 -13.30
C CYS A 15 12.35 -1.68 -14.75
N PRO A 16 12.03 -2.78 -15.46
CA PRO A 16 11.43 -2.69 -16.78
C PRO A 16 9.98 -2.20 -16.67
N PHE A 17 9.66 -1.10 -17.37
CA PHE A 17 8.30 -0.59 -17.48
C PHE A 17 7.78 -0.80 -18.89
N THR A 18 6.85 -1.74 -19.07
CA THR A 18 6.18 -2.01 -20.34
C THR A 18 4.80 -1.35 -20.41
N GLN A 19 4.24 -1.00 -19.26
CA GLN A 19 2.94 -0.35 -19.11
C GLN A 19 2.95 0.53 -17.84
N THR A 20 1.85 1.21 -17.57
CA THR A 20 1.72 2.12 -16.43
C THR A 20 1.84 1.38 -15.08
N ILE A 21 1.22 0.20 -14.97
CA ILE A 21 1.28 -0.67 -13.79
C ILE A 21 1.86 -2.00 -14.22
N ASN A 22 3.00 -2.38 -13.66
CA ASN A 22 3.73 -3.59 -14.03
C ASN A 22 3.76 -4.57 -12.87
N ARG A 23 3.39 -5.83 -13.16
CA ARG A 23 3.58 -6.94 -12.22
C ARG A 23 5.07 -7.21 -12.05
N THR A 24 5.46 -7.57 -10.85
CA THR A 24 6.81 -8.07 -10.56
C THR A 24 6.80 -9.59 -10.39
N ALA A 25 7.96 -10.19 -10.19
CA ALA A 25 8.07 -11.59 -9.80
C ALA A 25 7.48 -11.86 -8.40
N VAL A 26 7.35 -10.82 -7.55
CA VAL A 26 6.64 -10.90 -6.27
C VAL A 26 5.14 -10.74 -6.53
N PRO A 27 4.28 -11.77 -6.26
CA PRO A 27 2.89 -11.80 -6.73
C PRO A 27 2.00 -10.65 -6.21
N TYR A 28 2.33 -10.10 -5.06
CA TYR A 28 1.58 -9.04 -4.41
C TYR A 28 2.15 -7.63 -4.64
N LEU A 29 3.31 -7.51 -5.35
CA LEU A 29 4.02 -6.25 -5.56
C LEU A 29 3.91 -5.80 -7.02
N PHE A 30 3.53 -4.54 -7.20
CA PHE A 30 3.46 -3.88 -8.50
C PHE A 30 4.34 -2.64 -8.48
N VAL A 31 5.04 -2.40 -9.59
CA VAL A 31 5.79 -1.17 -9.84
C VAL A 31 5.03 -0.32 -10.85
N CYS A 32 4.88 0.97 -10.54
CA CYS A 32 4.04 1.87 -11.30
C CYS A 32 4.86 3.06 -11.82
N LYS A 33 4.63 3.41 -13.08
CA LYS A 33 5.20 4.61 -13.70
C LYS A 33 4.10 5.36 -14.43
N PHE A 34 3.68 6.49 -13.87
CA PHE A 34 2.62 7.31 -14.40
C PHE A 34 3.21 8.50 -15.16
N SER A 35 3.06 8.52 -16.48
CA SER A 35 3.49 9.62 -17.34
C SER A 35 2.33 10.52 -17.76
N GLU A 36 1.10 10.07 -17.56
CA GLU A 36 -0.11 10.80 -17.87
C GLU A 36 -0.60 11.62 -16.68
N LYS A 37 -1.45 12.60 -16.94
CA LYS A 37 -2.03 13.45 -15.90
C LYS A 37 -3.05 12.69 -15.03
N ILE A 38 -3.74 11.72 -15.60
CA ILE A 38 -4.70 10.87 -14.88
C ILE A 38 -3.99 9.60 -14.46
N ILE A 39 -4.08 9.26 -13.19
CA ILE A 39 -3.45 8.09 -12.59
C ILE A 39 -4.54 7.03 -12.35
N PRO A 40 -4.57 5.94 -13.14
CA PRO A 40 -5.46 4.83 -12.83
C PRO A 40 -4.95 4.11 -11.59
N LEU A 41 -5.78 3.96 -10.58
CA LEU A 41 -5.46 3.13 -9.43
C LEU A 41 -5.80 1.67 -9.71
N PRO A 42 -4.99 0.73 -9.22
CA PRO A 42 -5.34 -0.68 -9.33
C PRO A 42 -6.59 -0.97 -8.49
N SER A 43 -7.66 -1.41 -9.14
CA SER A 43 -8.94 -1.80 -8.52
C SER A 43 -8.93 -3.23 -7.98
N ALA A 44 -7.78 -3.79 -7.61
CA ALA A 44 -7.65 -5.24 -7.57
C ALA A 44 -7.94 -5.89 -6.23
N THR A 45 -7.72 -5.25 -5.10
CA THR A 45 -7.96 -5.85 -3.78
C THR A 45 -8.30 -4.76 -2.76
N PRO A 46 -9.17 -5.05 -1.78
CA PRO A 46 -9.60 -4.04 -0.81
C PRO A 46 -8.49 -3.56 0.13
N HIS A 47 -7.36 -4.26 0.22
CA HIS A 47 -6.29 -3.93 1.14
C HIS A 47 -4.97 -3.80 0.38
N TYR A 48 -4.54 -2.57 0.13
CA TYR A 48 -3.24 -2.31 -0.48
C TYR A 48 -2.57 -1.07 0.12
N ILE A 49 -1.25 -1.05 0.01
CA ILE A 49 -0.46 0.16 0.18
C ILE A 49 -0.18 0.74 -1.20
N PHE A 50 -0.38 2.04 -1.35
CA PHE A 50 0.12 2.84 -2.46
C PHE A 50 1.23 3.74 -1.93
N TYR A 51 2.47 3.48 -2.31
CA TYR A 51 3.65 4.23 -1.87
C TYR A 51 4.18 5.08 -3.02
N VAL A 52 4.33 6.39 -2.81
CA VAL A 52 4.93 7.31 -3.79
C VAL A 52 6.44 7.36 -3.58
N ALA A 53 7.22 6.90 -4.57
CA ALA A 53 8.66 6.90 -4.52
C ALA A 53 9.28 8.16 -5.16
N ASP A 54 8.59 8.76 -6.14
CA ASP A 54 9.03 9.99 -6.81
C ASP A 54 7.84 10.78 -7.37
N GLY A 55 7.90 12.10 -7.30
CA GLY A 55 6.83 13.00 -7.71
C GLY A 55 5.76 13.23 -6.65
N SER A 56 4.59 13.73 -7.07
CA SER A 56 3.44 13.91 -6.21
C SER A 56 2.11 13.62 -6.92
N VAL A 57 1.16 13.05 -6.17
CA VAL A 57 -0.13 12.57 -6.65
C VAL A 57 -1.24 13.19 -5.83
N ARG A 58 -2.31 13.61 -6.48
CA ARG A 58 -3.55 14.09 -5.86
C ARG A 58 -4.67 13.07 -6.08
N PHE A 59 -5.26 12.61 -5.00
CA PHE A 59 -6.44 11.76 -5.04
C PHE A 59 -7.68 12.50 -4.59
N HIS A 60 -8.75 12.35 -5.37
CA HIS A 60 -10.09 12.79 -5.02
C HIS A 60 -10.81 11.64 -4.33
N THR A 61 -11.08 11.78 -3.04
CA THR A 61 -11.77 10.78 -2.24
C THR A 61 -13.14 11.32 -1.79
N PRO A 62 -14.07 10.46 -1.38
CA PRO A 62 -15.35 10.92 -0.82
C PRO A 62 -15.18 11.84 0.39
N ASN A 63 -14.04 11.74 1.09
CA ASN A 63 -13.72 12.54 2.29
C ASN A 63 -12.89 13.80 2.01
N GLY A 64 -12.61 14.09 0.73
CA GLY A 64 -11.85 15.27 0.32
C GLY A 64 -10.67 14.96 -0.61
N ILE A 65 -9.83 15.96 -0.78
CA ILE A 65 -8.63 15.90 -1.63
C ILE A 65 -7.43 15.58 -0.75
N LEU A 66 -6.64 14.58 -1.18
CA LEU A 66 -5.41 14.16 -0.51
C LEU A 66 -4.23 14.25 -1.47
N ASP A 67 -3.19 14.97 -1.08
CA ASP A 67 -1.95 15.10 -1.83
C ASP A 67 -0.87 14.19 -1.20
N TYR A 68 -0.27 13.33 -2.03
CA TYR A 68 0.80 12.40 -1.64
C TYR A 68 2.09 12.81 -2.31
N VAL A 69 3.16 12.91 -1.55
CA VAL A 69 4.51 13.22 -2.06
C VAL A 69 5.45 12.05 -1.83
N ALA A 70 6.61 12.09 -2.47
CA ALA A 70 7.64 11.07 -2.32
C ALA A 70 7.96 10.77 -0.84
N GLY A 71 7.98 9.50 -0.47
CA GLY A 71 8.15 9.01 0.88
C GLY A 71 6.84 8.85 1.67
N GLN A 72 5.68 9.15 1.08
CA GLN A 72 4.38 8.94 1.69
C GLN A 72 3.67 7.74 1.09
N TYR A 73 2.81 7.12 1.89
CA TYR A 73 1.95 6.04 1.43
C TYR A 73 0.51 6.24 1.91
N SER A 74 -0.41 5.63 1.17
CA SER A 74 -1.78 5.43 1.61
C SER A 74 -2.08 3.96 1.78
N ILE A 75 -3.02 3.67 2.68
CA ILE A 75 -3.60 2.36 2.84
C ILE A 75 -5.05 2.45 2.39
N SER A 76 -5.43 1.61 1.43
CA SER A 76 -6.81 1.45 1.02
C SER A 76 -7.37 0.16 1.59
N THR A 77 -8.59 0.23 2.09
CA THR A 77 -9.29 -0.88 2.73
C THR A 77 -10.60 -1.22 2.05
N VAL A 78 -10.99 -0.44 1.04
CA VAL A 78 -12.21 -0.64 0.27
C VAL A 78 -11.87 -0.50 -1.20
N ASP A 79 -12.41 -1.38 -2.03
CA ASP A 79 -12.31 -1.29 -3.48
C ASP A 79 -13.22 -0.15 -3.96
N MET A 80 -12.65 1.06 -3.99
CA MET A 80 -13.33 2.24 -4.50
C MET A 80 -12.52 2.84 -5.63
N PRO A 81 -13.15 3.19 -6.75
CA PRO A 81 -12.49 3.94 -7.79
C PRO A 81 -12.16 5.35 -7.27
N PHE A 82 -10.88 5.68 -7.24
CA PHE A 82 -10.41 7.03 -7.01
C PHE A 82 -9.86 7.59 -8.31
N ASP A 83 -10.19 8.85 -8.60
CA ASP A 83 -9.49 9.59 -9.64
C ASP A 83 -8.20 10.16 -9.03
N GLY A 84 -7.08 9.67 -9.54
CA GLY A 84 -5.76 10.19 -9.21
C GLY A 84 -5.28 11.18 -10.27
N GLN A 85 -4.64 12.25 -9.85
CA GLN A 85 -4.00 13.23 -10.74
C GLN A 85 -2.53 13.40 -10.38
N ALA A 86 -1.68 13.43 -11.41
CA ALA A 86 -0.29 13.85 -11.25
C ALA A 86 -0.26 15.35 -10.95
N VAL A 87 0.34 15.73 -9.82
CA VAL A 87 0.53 17.13 -9.42
C VAL A 87 1.93 17.59 -9.82
N GLU A 88 2.95 16.81 -9.45
CA GLU A 88 4.33 17.09 -9.76
C GLU A 88 5.00 15.83 -10.32
N GLN A 89 5.58 15.94 -11.49
CA GLN A 89 6.28 14.85 -12.15
C GLN A 89 7.78 15.16 -12.20
N THR A 90 8.59 14.26 -11.71
CA THR A 90 10.04 14.33 -11.86
C THR A 90 10.42 13.61 -13.15
N ASN A 91 11.17 14.27 -14.02
CA ASN A 91 11.53 13.73 -15.34
C ASN A 91 10.32 13.24 -16.17
N GLY A 92 9.16 13.91 -16.04
CA GLY A 92 7.96 13.61 -16.81
C GLY A 92 7.21 12.37 -16.36
N SER A 93 7.47 11.83 -15.17
CA SER A 93 6.73 10.69 -14.62
C SER A 93 6.73 10.69 -13.09
N ILE A 94 5.76 9.95 -12.53
CA ILE A 94 5.67 9.62 -11.11
C ILE A 94 6.04 8.14 -10.97
N LEU A 95 6.85 7.81 -9.97
CA LEU A 95 7.16 6.43 -9.60
C LEU A 95 6.44 6.07 -8.32
N ALA A 96 5.75 4.94 -8.33
CA ALA A 96 5.03 4.43 -7.17
C ALA A 96 5.12 2.90 -7.07
N LEU A 97 4.78 2.39 -5.91
CA LEU A 97 4.65 0.95 -5.61
C LEU A 97 3.24 0.68 -5.11
N VAL A 98 2.72 -0.49 -5.45
CA VAL A 98 1.49 -1.04 -4.86
C VAL A 98 1.82 -2.40 -4.28
N ALA A 99 1.52 -2.59 -3.00
CA ALA A 99 1.60 -3.89 -2.35
C ALA A 99 0.23 -4.29 -1.81
N ASN A 100 -0.25 -5.46 -2.23
CA ASN A 100 -1.55 -5.99 -1.87
C ASN A 100 -1.45 -6.94 -0.67
N PHE A 101 -2.47 -6.91 0.19
CA PHE A 101 -2.60 -7.82 1.33
C PHE A 101 -4.00 -8.44 1.34
N THR A 102 -4.10 -9.60 1.98
CA THR A 102 -5.38 -10.18 2.38
C THR A 102 -5.69 -9.87 3.83
N ALA A 103 -6.97 -9.88 4.21
CA ALA A 103 -7.36 -9.73 5.62
C ALA A 103 -6.73 -10.83 6.50
N ASP A 104 -6.65 -12.06 5.99
CA ASP A 104 -6.08 -13.20 6.73
C ASP A 104 -4.57 -13.02 7.00
N GLU A 105 -3.81 -12.46 6.05
CA GLU A 105 -2.39 -12.12 6.25
C GLU A 105 -2.23 -11.08 7.35
N ILE A 106 -3.05 -10.04 7.34
CA ILE A 106 -3.02 -8.97 8.34
C ILE A 106 -3.37 -9.53 9.73
N PHE A 107 -4.45 -10.33 9.84
CA PHE A 107 -4.83 -10.99 11.09
C PHE A 107 -3.76 -11.99 11.56
N SER A 108 -3.13 -12.73 10.66
CA SER A 108 -2.03 -13.64 11.01
C SER A 108 -0.85 -12.90 11.67
N VAL A 109 -0.51 -11.70 11.18
CA VAL A 109 0.52 -10.87 11.81
C VAL A 109 0.03 -10.34 13.15
N LEU A 110 -1.21 -9.85 13.22
CA LEU A 110 -1.81 -9.34 14.46
C LEU A 110 -1.82 -10.40 15.58
N LEU A 111 -2.21 -11.65 15.27
CA LEU A 111 -2.23 -12.74 16.22
C LEU A 111 -0.83 -13.17 16.69
N SER A 112 0.20 -12.91 15.89
CA SER A 112 1.60 -13.13 16.27
C SER A 112 2.13 -12.07 17.23
N PHE A 113 1.39 -10.99 17.41
CA PHE A 113 1.76 -9.83 18.19
C PHE A 113 1.42 -10.04 19.67
N ARG A 114 2.38 -9.86 20.57
CA ARG A 114 2.17 -9.97 22.03
C ARG A 114 1.79 -8.63 22.68
N GLY A 115 1.06 -7.76 21.99
CA GLY A 115 0.67 -6.42 22.47
C GLY A 115 -0.85 -6.26 22.58
N ASN A 116 -1.31 -5.34 23.45
CA ASN A 116 -2.73 -4.97 23.63
C ASN A 116 -3.30 -4.11 22.49
N LEU A 117 -3.01 -4.43 21.25
CA LEU A 117 -3.57 -3.70 20.10
C LEU A 117 -5.10 -3.83 20.02
N ALA A 118 -5.66 -4.90 20.56
CA ALA A 118 -7.11 -5.13 20.59
C ALA A 118 -7.88 -4.10 21.45
N GLU A 119 -7.24 -3.46 22.43
CA GLU A 119 -7.90 -2.46 23.31
C GLU A 119 -8.00 -1.07 22.66
N THR A 120 -7.36 -0.84 21.51
CA THR A 120 -7.29 0.48 20.87
C THR A 120 -8.33 0.66 19.77
N ILE A 121 -9.21 -0.31 19.55
CA ILE A 121 -10.27 -0.22 18.52
C ILE A 121 -11.38 0.69 19.02
N ALA A 122 -11.31 1.99 18.67
CA ALA A 122 -12.41 2.93 18.89
C ALA A 122 -13.49 2.80 17.82
N ASN A 123 -14.77 3.01 18.20
CA ASN A 123 -15.94 2.96 17.31
C ASN A 123 -16.11 4.26 16.48
N GLU A 124 -15.05 4.74 15.86
CA GLU A 124 -15.11 5.94 15.00
C GLU A 124 -15.32 5.55 13.54
N SER A 125 -16.09 6.37 12.82
CA SER A 125 -16.21 6.26 11.36
C SER A 125 -14.86 6.54 10.72
N LEU A 126 -14.34 5.61 9.94
CA LEU A 126 -13.01 5.67 9.36
C LEU A 126 -13.04 6.13 7.90
N PRO A 127 -12.03 6.90 7.45
CA PRO A 127 -11.88 7.20 6.04
C PRO A 127 -11.53 5.93 5.26
N VAL A 128 -11.97 5.88 4.01
CA VAL A 128 -11.70 4.76 3.08
C VAL A 128 -10.20 4.57 2.83
N SER A 129 -9.47 5.67 2.83
CA SER A 129 -8.03 5.70 2.63
C SER A 129 -7.41 6.71 3.60
N PHE A 130 -6.23 6.44 4.07
CA PHE A 130 -5.48 7.35 4.90
C PHE A 130 -4.00 7.39 4.51
N MET A 131 -3.40 8.54 4.75
CA MET A 131 -2.04 8.87 4.37
C MET A 131 -1.13 8.84 5.59
N GLU A 132 0.07 8.33 5.41
CA GLU A 132 1.13 8.38 6.40
C GLU A 132 2.49 8.65 5.74
N GLN A 133 3.38 9.30 6.48
CA GLN A 133 4.80 9.37 6.13
C GLN A 133 5.42 7.99 6.40
N ALA A 134 6.01 7.38 5.38
CA ALA A 134 6.71 6.13 5.57
C ALA A 134 7.90 6.34 6.52
N ASP A 135 7.95 5.52 7.56
CA ASP A 135 9.16 5.43 8.35
C ASP A 135 10.29 4.72 7.57
N LYS A 136 11.48 4.78 8.11
CA LYS A 136 12.65 4.15 7.52
C LYS A 136 12.42 2.63 7.30
N ASN A 137 11.76 1.95 8.21
CA ASN A 137 11.60 0.50 8.18
C ASN A 137 10.65 0.07 7.04
N VAL A 138 9.54 0.79 6.82
CA VAL A 138 8.64 0.54 5.70
C VAL A 138 9.36 0.75 4.37
N THR A 139 10.12 1.85 4.26
CA THR A 139 10.89 2.13 3.04
C THR A 139 11.97 1.09 2.79
N ASP A 140 12.68 0.64 3.84
CA ASP A 140 13.69 -0.44 3.76
C ASP A 140 13.07 -1.77 3.31
N CYS A 141 11.86 -2.10 3.76
CA CYS A 141 11.14 -3.27 3.27
C CYS A 141 10.95 -3.22 1.75
N PHE A 142 10.53 -2.08 1.20
CA PHE A 142 10.38 -1.92 -0.24
C PHE A 142 11.71 -1.96 -0.99
N ILE A 143 12.78 -1.36 -0.44
CA ILE A 143 14.13 -1.46 -1.00
C ILE A 143 14.55 -2.93 -1.12
N ARG A 144 14.38 -3.72 -0.06
CA ARG A 144 14.70 -5.15 -0.05
C ARG A 144 13.86 -5.94 -1.04
N LEU A 145 12.53 -5.68 -1.13
CA LEU A 145 11.65 -6.34 -2.10
C LEU A 145 12.08 -6.09 -3.54
N ILE A 146 12.39 -4.83 -3.90
CA ILE A 146 12.84 -4.51 -5.25
C ILE A 146 14.21 -5.14 -5.54
N SER A 147 15.11 -5.15 -4.55
CA SER A 147 16.42 -5.79 -4.71
C SER A 147 16.33 -7.32 -4.89
N LEU A 148 15.32 -7.97 -4.34
CA LEU A 148 15.08 -9.41 -4.52
C LEU A 148 14.63 -9.78 -5.94
N LEU A 149 14.14 -8.84 -6.74
CA LEU A 149 13.71 -9.13 -8.10
C LEU A 149 14.86 -9.64 -9.00
N ASP A 150 16.10 -9.35 -8.62
CA ASP A 150 17.30 -9.81 -9.30
C ASP A 150 17.87 -11.14 -8.71
N ASP A 151 17.25 -11.69 -7.64
CA ASP A 151 17.67 -12.91 -6.95
C ASP A 151 16.52 -13.92 -6.81
N GLU A 152 16.29 -14.71 -7.87
CA GLU A 152 15.22 -15.71 -7.89
C GLU A 152 15.33 -16.75 -6.77
N THR A 153 16.54 -17.04 -6.30
CA THR A 153 16.77 -18.06 -5.26
C THR A 153 16.21 -17.65 -3.91
N SER A 154 16.36 -16.38 -3.56
CA SER A 154 15.92 -15.84 -2.26
C SER A 154 14.49 -15.31 -2.32
N LEU A 155 13.96 -15.03 -3.53
CA LEU A 155 12.71 -14.31 -3.73
C LEU A 155 11.53 -15.05 -3.09
N ASP A 156 11.33 -16.33 -3.40
CA ASP A 156 10.17 -17.10 -2.93
C ASP A 156 10.11 -17.19 -1.40
N PHE A 157 11.27 -17.29 -0.75
CA PHE A 157 11.34 -17.37 0.70
C PHE A 157 11.23 -16.00 1.38
N MET A 158 11.98 -15.01 0.88
CA MET A 158 12.12 -13.72 1.55
C MET A 158 10.92 -12.80 1.31
N ALA A 159 10.25 -12.90 0.15
CA ALA A 159 9.15 -12.01 -0.18
C ALA A 159 8.02 -12.07 0.85
N ASP A 160 7.60 -13.27 1.28
CA ASP A 160 6.55 -13.44 2.27
C ASP A 160 6.97 -12.93 3.67
N HIS A 161 8.25 -13.10 4.04
CA HIS A 161 8.76 -12.56 5.29
C HIS A 161 8.74 -11.03 5.30
N ILE A 162 9.19 -10.41 4.21
CA ILE A 162 9.17 -8.95 4.08
C ILE A 162 7.73 -8.42 4.03
N LYS A 163 6.80 -9.13 3.38
CA LYS A 163 5.37 -8.78 3.41
C LYS A 163 4.83 -8.70 4.84
N ARG A 164 5.13 -9.71 5.65
CA ARG A 164 4.73 -9.75 7.07
C ARG A 164 5.38 -8.61 7.87
N GLU A 165 6.62 -8.25 7.55
CA GLU A 165 7.33 -7.15 8.17
C GLU A 165 6.70 -5.79 7.81
N ILE A 166 6.30 -5.58 6.55
CA ILE A 166 5.54 -4.39 6.13
C ILE A 166 4.24 -4.27 6.93
N ILE A 167 3.44 -5.34 6.99
CA ILE A 167 2.19 -5.37 7.76
C ILE A 167 2.47 -5.03 9.24
N PHE A 168 3.51 -5.61 9.82
CA PHE A 168 3.93 -5.35 11.20
C PHE A 168 4.23 -3.87 11.44
N HIS A 169 5.04 -3.24 10.59
CA HIS A 169 5.40 -1.82 10.73
C HIS A 169 4.19 -0.91 10.59
N ILE A 170 3.25 -1.21 9.67
CA ILE A 170 2.00 -0.46 9.55
C ILE A 170 1.17 -0.57 10.83
N LEU A 171 1.02 -1.79 11.36
CA LEU A 171 0.24 -2.02 12.58
C LEU A 171 0.85 -1.33 13.81
N CYS A 172 2.18 -1.18 13.84
CA CYS A 172 2.89 -0.44 14.89
C CYS A 172 2.92 1.07 14.66
N GLY A 173 2.59 1.54 13.46
CA GLY A 173 2.59 2.95 13.09
C GLY A 173 1.40 3.73 13.65
N SER A 174 1.37 5.03 13.40
CA SER A 174 0.32 5.93 13.89
C SER A 174 -1.08 5.61 13.34
N CYS A 175 -1.14 4.96 12.16
CA CYS A 175 -2.37 4.54 11.51
C CYS A 175 -2.80 3.10 11.83
N GLY A 176 -2.05 2.36 12.66
CA GLY A 176 -2.26 0.93 12.89
C GLY A 176 -3.64 0.58 13.44
N SER A 177 -4.14 1.32 14.44
CA SER A 177 -5.48 1.11 15.00
C SER A 177 -6.58 1.39 13.97
N ARG A 178 -6.44 2.45 13.18
CA ARG A 178 -7.39 2.78 12.10
C ARG A 178 -7.38 1.70 11.01
N PHE A 179 -6.22 1.19 10.66
CA PHE A 179 -6.08 0.11 9.69
C PHE A 179 -6.83 -1.14 10.14
N LEU A 180 -6.68 -1.55 11.39
CA LEU A 180 -7.39 -2.70 11.96
C LEU A 180 -8.91 -2.52 11.98
N GLN A 181 -9.37 -1.33 12.38
CA GLN A 181 -10.81 -1.04 12.41
C GLN A 181 -11.44 -1.14 11.02
N SER A 182 -10.78 -0.59 9.99
CA SER A 182 -11.29 -0.61 8.63
C SER A 182 -11.40 -2.03 8.06
N ILE A 183 -10.47 -2.93 8.43
CA ILE A 183 -10.51 -4.35 8.03
C ILE A 183 -11.67 -5.07 8.73
N ALA A 184 -11.86 -4.83 10.03
CA ALA A 184 -12.96 -5.41 10.79
C ALA A 184 -14.32 -4.97 10.25
N GLY A 185 -14.48 -3.69 9.89
CA GLY A 185 -15.69 -3.16 9.27
C GLY A 185 -15.97 -3.73 7.87
N ALA A 186 -14.94 -3.91 7.05
CA ALA A 186 -15.08 -4.51 5.72
C ALA A 186 -15.54 -5.97 5.79
N LYS A 187 -15.07 -6.74 6.78
CA LYS A 187 -15.50 -8.14 6.98
C LYS A 187 -16.97 -8.24 7.38
N GLN A 188 -17.45 -7.38 8.27
CA GLN A 188 -18.88 -7.33 8.63
C GLN A 188 -19.77 -6.97 7.43
N ASN A 189 -19.32 -6.03 6.59
CA ASN A 189 -20.09 -5.66 5.40
C ASN A 189 -20.12 -6.79 4.35
N SER A 190 -19.04 -7.55 4.15
CA SER A 190 -19.04 -8.66 3.21
C SER A 190 -20.00 -9.78 3.64
N GLU A 191 -20.09 -10.09 4.94
CA GLU A 191 -21.04 -11.06 5.47
C GLU A 191 -22.51 -10.62 5.29
N ILE A 192 -22.78 -9.30 5.37
CA ILE A 192 -24.12 -8.74 5.11
C ILE A 192 -24.48 -8.79 3.62
N TYR A 193 -23.53 -8.58 2.71
CA TYR A 193 -23.75 -8.70 1.28
C TYR A 193 -24.03 -10.15 0.87
N ASP A 194 -23.35 -11.12 1.45
CA ASP A 194 -23.59 -12.54 1.19
C ASP A 194 -24.98 -12.99 1.66
N ILE A 195 -25.47 -12.47 2.77
CA ILE A 195 -26.84 -12.75 3.27
C ILE A 195 -27.91 -12.17 2.35
N ASN A 196 -27.70 -10.95 1.83
CA ASN A 196 -28.66 -10.30 0.93
C ASN A 196 -28.69 -10.88 -0.50
N SER A 197 -27.68 -11.65 -0.89
CA SER A 197 -27.65 -12.37 -2.18
C SER A 197 -28.46 -13.66 -2.19
N TRP A 198 -29.00 -14.10 -1.02
CA TRP A 198 -29.78 -15.31 -0.85
C TRP A 198 -31.30 -15.03 -0.68
N VAL A 199 -31.73 -13.78 -0.81
CA VAL A 199 -33.12 -13.35 -0.84
C VAL A 199 -33.47 -12.85 -2.24
#